data_220cedcdd8c117791a7a63ec698ff106
#
_entry.id   220cedcdd8c117791a7a63ec698ff106
#
_cell.length_a   1.000
_cell.length_b   1.000
_cell.length_c   1.000
_cell.angle_alpha   90.00
_cell.angle_beta   90.00
_cell.angle_gamma   90.00
#
_symmetry.space_group_name_H-M   'P 1'
#
loop_
_entity.id
_entity.type
_entity.pdbx_description
1 polymer ?
#
loop_
_entity_poly.entity_id
_entity_poly.type
_entity_poly.pdbx_seq_one_letter_code
_entity_poly.pdbx_strand_id
1 'polypeptide(L)'
;MQYEVLGSQWQWQFRYPGADGQLGAADVSNVTEQNPFGINPQDPYGQDDVVVNDPNMRLAVNQPVQALLRSHDVLHNYTVPQFRVKMDLVPGMVSYLWFDPTREGTYDLLCEELCGIGHYIMRGSVTVQSQEDYDAWIAAQPTFA
;
A
#
# COMPACT_ATOMS: atom_id res chain seq x y z
N MET A 1 5.18 8.11 8.49
CA MET A 1 4.24 8.34 7.36
C MET A 1 3.32 7.16 7.22
N GLN A 2 2.05 7.39 6.92
CA GLN A 2 1.07 6.33 6.70
C GLN A 2 0.94 6.02 5.21
N TYR A 3 0.86 4.74 4.90
CA TYR A 3 0.55 4.21 3.57
C TYR A 3 -0.56 3.19 3.72
N GLU A 4 -1.31 2.95 2.66
CA GLU A 4 -2.35 1.94 2.67
C GLU A 4 -2.05 0.87 1.63
N VAL A 5 -2.25 -0.39 2.03
CA VAL A 5 -2.03 -1.58 1.19
C VAL A 5 -3.37 -2.28 1.03
N LEU A 6 -3.76 -2.54 -0.20
CA LEU A 6 -4.95 -3.30 -0.54
C LEU A 6 -4.55 -4.59 -1.24
N GLY A 7 -4.93 -5.72 -0.66
CA GLY A 7 -4.82 -7.03 -1.29
C GLY A 7 -6.14 -7.45 -1.93
N SER A 8 -6.05 -7.99 -3.12
CA SER A 8 -7.17 -8.62 -3.81
C SER A 8 -6.69 -9.86 -4.55
N GLN A 9 -7.59 -10.73 -4.99
CA GLN A 9 -7.24 -11.91 -5.78
C GLN A 9 -6.84 -11.48 -7.20
N TRP A 10 -5.62 -11.46 -7.63
CA TRP A 10 -4.40 -11.83 -6.90
C TRP A 10 -3.35 -10.76 -7.17
N GLN A 11 -3.51 -9.61 -6.58
CA GLN A 11 -2.69 -8.44 -6.81
C GLN A 11 -2.54 -7.58 -5.56
N TRP A 12 -1.51 -6.75 -5.57
CA TRP A 12 -1.26 -5.70 -4.59
C TRP A 12 -1.53 -4.33 -5.19
N GLN A 13 -2.15 -3.46 -4.42
CA GLN A 13 -2.32 -2.05 -4.74
C GLN A 13 -1.89 -1.22 -3.54
N PHE A 14 -1.38 -0.03 -3.79
CA PHE A 14 -0.86 0.85 -2.75
C PHE A 14 -1.44 2.24 -2.88
N ARG A 15 -1.75 2.84 -1.73
CA ARG A 15 -2.16 4.24 -1.64
C ARG A 15 -1.15 5.00 -0.80
N TYR A 16 -0.68 6.11 -1.33
CA TYR A 16 0.29 6.99 -0.72
C TYR A 16 -0.37 8.32 -0.37
N PRO A 17 -0.02 8.93 0.76
CA PRO A 17 -0.39 10.32 0.99
C PRO A 17 0.32 11.18 -0.04
N GLY A 18 -0.37 12.20 -0.52
CA GLY A 18 0.19 13.11 -1.51
C GLY A 18 1.11 14.16 -0.88
N ALA A 19 1.07 15.36 -1.44
CA ALA A 19 1.94 16.45 -1.03
C ALA A 19 1.67 16.95 0.41
N ASP A 20 0.44 16.76 0.90
CA ASP A 20 0.07 17.16 2.27
C ASP A 20 0.53 16.16 3.34
N GLY A 21 0.98 14.95 2.94
CA GLY A 21 1.47 13.91 3.82
C GLY A 21 0.39 13.19 4.62
N GLN A 22 -0.88 13.35 4.25
CA GLN A 22 -2.03 12.75 4.92
C GLN A 22 -2.87 11.93 3.95
N LEU A 23 -3.33 10.76 4.38
CA LEU A 23 -4.30 9.99 3.61
C LEU A 23 -5.69 10.57 3.82
N GLY A 24 -6.41 10.78 2.74
CA GLY A 24 -7.80 11.19 2.82
C GLY A 24 -8.71 10.11 3.39
N ALA A 25 -9.88 10.52 3.88
CA ALA A 25 -10.89 9.59 4.39
C ALA A 25 -11.34 8.62 3.30
N ALA A 26 -11.57 7.38 3.70
CA ALA A 26 -12.04 6.32 2.82
C ALA A 26 -13.26 5.62 3.44
N ASP A 27 -14.20 5.22 2.61
CA ASP A 27 -15.41 4.50 3.01
C ASP A 27 -15.75 3.43 1.98
N VAL A 28 -16.25 2.31 2.45
CA VAL A 28 -16.62 1.19 1.60
C VAL A 28 -17.70 1.56 0.58
N SER A 29 -18.56 2.51 0.90
CA SER A 29 -19.61 3.00 -0.01
C SER A 29 -19.05 3.72 -1.24
N ASN A 30 -17.82 4.19 -1.17
CA ASN A 30 -17.13 4.86 -2.28
C ASN A 30 -16.30 3.90 -3.14
N VAL A 31 -16.25 2.61 -2.79
CA VAL A 31 -15.44 1.63 -3.53
C VAL A 31 -16.06 1.38 -4.90
N THR A 32 -15.25 1.59 -5.93
CA THR A 32 -15.59 1.29 -7.34
C THR A 32 -14.35 0.68 -8.01
N GLU A 33 -14.51 0.25 -9.24
CA GLU A 33 -13.37 -0.25 -10.02
C GLU A 33 -12.27 0.82 -10.21
N GLN A 34 -12.67 2.09 -10.34
CA GLN A 34 -11.76 3.22 -10.50
C GLN A 34 -11.25 3.78 -9.17
N ASN A 35 -11.92 3.43 -8.07
CA ASN A 35 -11.58 3.88 -6.72
C ASN A 35 -11.55 2.68 -5.75
N PRO A 36 -10.59 1.77 -5.89
CA PRO A 36 -10.58 0.53 -5.12
C PRO A 36 -10.37 0.74 -3.62
N PHE A 37 -9.77 1.85 -3.23
CA PHE A 37 -9.59 2.21 -1.82
C PHE A 37 -10.81 2.89 -1.19
N GLY A 38 -11.79 3.31 -1.99
CA GLY A 38 -12.97 4.01 -1.50
C GLY A 38 -12.67 5.41 -0.97
N ILE A 39 -11.71 6.10 -1.56
CA ILE A 39 -11.37 7.48 -1.18
C ILE A 39 -12.60 8.35 -1.32
N ASN A 40 -12.87 9.18 -0.31
CA ASN A 40 -13.98 10.12 -0.38
C ASN A 40 -13.64 11.26 -1.35
N PRO A 41 -14.37 11.39 -2.47
CA PRO A 41 -14.04 12.42 -3.47
C PRO A 41 -14.29 13.86 -2.98
N GLN A 42 -14.94 14.02 -1.84
CA GLN A 42 -15.21 15.34 -1.23
C GLN A 42 -14.23 15.70 -0.12
N ASP A 43 -13.37 14.77 0.27
CA ASP A 43 -12.37 15.04 1.29
C ASP A 43 -11.16 15.74 0.64
N PRO A 44 -10.83 16.97 1.08
CA PRO A 44 -9.70 17.70 0.50
C PRO A 44 -8.35 16.98 0.71
N TYR A 45 -8.19 16.21 1.79
CA TYR A 45 -6.96 15.46 2.06
C TYR A 45 -6.77 14.26 1.14
N GLY A 46 -7.82 13.77 0.48
CA GLY A 46 -7.74 12.65 -0.45
C GLY A 46 -7.48 13.06 -1.90
N GLN A 47 -7.55 14.35 -2.20
CA GLN A 47 -7.44 14.83 -3.59
C GLN A 47 -6.05 14.63 -4.17
N ASP A 48 -5.02 14.73 -3.34
CA ASP A 48 -3.63 14.56 -3.73
C ASP A 48 -3.07 13.17 -3.43
N ASP A 49 -3.89 12.26 -2.87
CA ASP A 49 -3.51 10.86 -2.69
C ASP A 49 -3.12 10.22 -4.03
N VAL A 50 -2.14 9.34 -3.97
CA VAL A 50 -1.64 8.62 -5.14
C VAL A 50 -1.97 7.14 -4.98
N VAL A 51 -2.67 6.58 -5.97
CA VAL A 51 -3.00 5.14 -6.03
C VAL A 51 -2.12 4.48 -7.09
N VAL A 52 -1.40 3.44 -6.68
CA VAL A 52 -0.48 2.71 -7.54
C VAL A 52 -0.94 1.26 -7.67
N ASN A 53 -1.13 0.81 -8.91
CA ASN A 53 -1.52 -0.55 -9.26
C ASN A 53 -0.32 -1.45 -9.59
N ASP A 54 0.88 -0.91 -9.55
CA ASP A 54 2.12 -1.67 -9.70
C ASP A 54 2.37 -2.47 -8.41
N PRO A 55 2.72 -3.77 -8.47
CA PRO A 55 2.97 -4.58 -7.28
C PRO A 55 4.27 -4.20 -6.54
N ASN A 56 4.95 -3.15 -6.93
CA ASN A 56 6.14 -2.63 -6.27
C ASN A 56 5.82 -1.43 -5.38
N MET A 57 5.83 -1.65 -4.07
CA MET A 57 5.70 -0.58 -3.09
C MET A 57 7.02 0.18 -2.99
N ARG A 58 6.98 1.51 -3.07
CA ARG A 58 8.17 2.36 -2.96
C ARG A 58 8.18 3.14 -1.66
N LEU A 59 9.31 3.18 -1.00
CA LEU A 59 9.51 3.83 0.30
C LEU A 59 10.81 4.62 0.32
N ALA A 60 10.85 5.67 1.13
CA ALA A 60 12.08 6.41 1.39
C ALA A 60 12.85 5.76 2.55
N VAL A 61 14.17 5.65 2.40
CA VAL A 61 15.05 5.15 3.47
C VAL A 61 15.00 6.07 4.69
N ASN A 62 15.06 5.48 5.88
CA ASN A 62 15.01 6.17 7.18
C ASN A 62 13.72 6.98 7.44
N GLN A 63 12.67 6.74 6.67
CA GLN A 63 11.34 7.29 6.91
C GLN A 63 10.49 6.24 7.62
N PRO A 64 10.11 6.42 8.89
CA PRO A 64 9.22 5.50 9.59
C PRO A 64 7.91 5.29 8.84
N VAL A 65 7.48 4.04 8.74
CA VAL A 65 6.30 3.62 7.98
C VAL A 65 5.28 3.01 8.92
N GLN A 66 4.02 3.45 8.78
CA GLN A 66 2.86 2.71 9.25
C GLN A 66 2.08 2.26 8.01
N ALA A 67 1.98 0.96 7.79
CA ALA A 67 1.19 0.39 6.72
C ALA A 67 -0.19 -0.01 7.24
N LEU A 68 -1.23 0.60 6.68
CA LEU A 68 -2.62 0.20 6.91
C LEU A 68 -2.98 -0.88 5.90
N LEU A 69 -3.48 -2.01 6.37
CA LEU A 69 -3.67 -3.21 5.55
C LEU A 69 -5.16 -3.53 5.43
N ARG A 70 -5.63 -3.65 4.20
CA ARG A 70 -7.02 -3.98 3.87
C ARG A 70 -7.08 -5.07 2.82
N SER A 71 -8.15 -5.87 2.86
CA SER A 71 -8.48 -6.83 1.82
C SER A 71 -9.77 -6.46 1.12
N HIS A 72 -9.78 -6.60 -0.20
CA HIS A 72 -10.97 -6.37 -1.01
C HIS A 72 -11.91 -7.58 -1.02
N ASP A 73 -11.39 -8.79 -0.80
CA ASP A 73 -12.14 -10.04 -1.02
C ASP A 73 -11.92 -11.11 0.06
N VAL A 74 -10.77 -11.77 0.09
CA VAL A 74 -10.46 -12.87 1.01
C VAL A 74 -9.30 -12.51 1.92
N LEU A 75 -8.91 -13.44 2.80
CA LEU A 75 -7.69 -13.29 3.60
C LEU A 75 -6.46 -13.26 2.70
N HIS A 76 -5.60 -12.30 2.94
CA HIS A 76 -4.25 -12.20 2.39
C HIS A 76 -3.28 -11.94 3.54
N ASN A 77 -1.99 -11.93 3.25
CA ASN A 77 -0.99 -11.62 4.25
C ASN A 77 0.14 -10.79 3.62
N TYR A 78 0.47 -9.68 4.27
CA TYR A 78 1.60 -8.83 3.90
C TYR A 78 2.83 -9.30 4.65
N THR A 79 3.78 -9.89 3.93
CA THR A 79 5.05 -10.36 4.49
C THR A 79 6.21 -9.81 3.68
N VAL A 80 7.13 -9.14 4.37
CA VAL A 80 8.45 -8.78 3.83
C VAL A 80 9.49 -9.46 4.72
N PRO A 81 10.04 -10.62 4.29
CA PRO A 81 10.90 -11.44 5.15
C PRO A 81 12.12 -10.69 5.68
N GLN A 82 12.76 -9.87 4.83
CA GLN A 82 13.94 -9.12 5.22
C GLN A 82 13.66 -8.04 6.27
N PHE A 83 12.41 -7.57 6.36
CA PHE A 83 11.98 -6.60 7.38
C PHE A 83 11.50 -7.28 8.66
N ARG A 84 11.32 -8.59 8.65
CA ARG A 84 10.73 -9.39 9.74
C ARG A 84 9.33 -8.90 10.10
N VAL A 85 8.55 -8.49 9.10
CA VAL A 85 7.16 -8.06 9.29
C VAL A 85 6.21 -9.03 8.61
N LYS A 86 5.10 -9.30 9.28
CA LYS A 86 4.04 -10.17 8.80
C LYS A 86 2.72 -9.77 9.46
N MET A 87 1.69 -9.52 8.66
CA MET A 87 0.36 -9.17 9.17
C MET A 87 -0.70 -9.55 8.14
N ASP A 88 -1.80 -10.12 8.63
CA ASP A 88 -2.93 -10.48 7.78
C ASP A 88 -3.72 -9.26 7.32
N LEU A 89 -4.22 -9.35 6.09
CA LEU A 89 -5.25 -8.48 5.54
C LEU A 89 -6.58 -9.24 5.68
N VAL A 90 -7.48 -8.71 6.50
CA VAL A 90 -8.76 -9.35 6.80
C VAL A 90 -9.89 -8.53 6.17
N PRO A 91 -10.76 -9.14 5.35
CA PRO A 91 -11.91 -8.43 4.79
C PRO A 91 -12.77 -7.77 5.88
N GLY A 92 -13.13 -6.51 5.68
CA GLY A 92 -13.95 -5.74 6.62
C GLY A 92 -13.19 -5.16 7.82
N MET A 93 -11.88 -5.37 7.90
CA MET A 93 -11.04 -4.83 8.95
C MET A 93 -9.88 -4.04 8.38
N VAL A 94 -9.37 -3.08 9.16
CA VAL A 94 -8.10 -2.42 8.90
C VAL A 94 -7.10 -2.92 9.94
N SER A 95 -6.13 -3.71 9.49
CA SER A 95 -4.98 -4.07 10.32
C SER A 95 -3.80 -3.14 9.96
N TYR A 96 -2.76 -3.16 10.78
CA TYR A 96 -1.62 -2.30 10.54
C TYR A 96 -0.35 -2.89 11.14
N LEU A 97 0.77 -2.49 10.56
CA LEU A 97 2.09 -2.74 11.09
C LEU A 97 2.96 -1.51 10.83
N TRP A 98 4.07 -1.43 11.53
CA TRP A 98 5.03 -0.35 11.32
C TRP A 98 6.46 -0.89 11.32
N PHE A 99 7.31 -0.20 10.59
CA PHE A 99 8.74 -0.50 10.50
C PHE A 99 9.53 0.72 10.03
N ASP A 100 10.84 0.67 10.25
CA ASP A 100 11.77 1.69 9.78
C ASP A 100 12.69 1.08 8.72
N PRO A 101 12.51 1.43 7.43
CA PRO A 101 13.42 0.96 6.39
C PRO A 101 14.77 1.68 6.51
N THR A 102 15.81 0.94 6.85
CA THR A 102 17.14 1.52 7.15
C THR A 102 18.17 1.28 6.06
N ARG A 103 17.84 0.50 5.05
CA ARG A 103 18.76 0.13 3.98
C ARG A 103 18.07 0.15 2.64
N GLU A 104 18.64 0.89 1.70
CA GLU A 104 18.18 0.90 0.32
C GLU A 104 18.29 -0.49 -0.32
N GLY A 105 17.39 -0.78 -1.22
CA GLY A 105 17.33 -2.04 -1.95
C GLY A 105 15.91 -2.41 -2.36
N THR A 106 15.79 -3.55 -3.03
CA THR A 106 14.50 -4.12 -3.41
C THR A 106 14.32 -5.44 -2.69
N TYR A 107 13.18 -5.58 -2.01
CA TYR A 107 12.85 -6.70 -1.13
C TYR A 107 11.58 -7.38 -1.61
N ASP A 108 11.47 -8.69 -1.39
CA ASP A 108 10.27 -9.45 -1.76
C ASP A 108 9.09 -9.11 -0.84
N LEU A 109 7.94 -8.91 -1.46
CA LEU A 109 6.63 -8.84 -0.80
C LEU A 109 5.86 -10.11 -1.15
N LEU A 110 5.46 -10.85 -0.15
CA LEU A 110 4.80 -12.14 -0.31
C LEU A 110 3.43 -12.12 0.35
N CYS A 111 2.48 -12.85 -0.24
CA CYS A 111 1.25 -13.25 0.43
C CYS A 111 1.49 -14.60 1.09
N GLU A 112 1.46 -14.67 2.42
CA GLU A 112 1.69 -15.91 3.17
C GLU A 112 0.42 -16.45 3.83
N GLU A 113 -0.75 -16.05 3.35
CA GLU A 113 -2.04 -16.64 3.71
C GLU A 113 -2.68 -17.18 2.44
N LEU A 114 -3.09 -18.46 2.43
CA LEU A 114 -3.73 -19.06 1.25
C LEU A 114 -4.97 -18.26 0.85
N CYS A 115 -4.93 -17.68 -0.33
CA CYS A 115 -5.94 -16.73 -0.82
C CYS A 115 -6.65 -17.19 -2.12
N GLY A 116 -6.49 -18.45 -2.50
CA GLY A 116 -7.13 -19.03 -3.68
C GLY A 116 -6.14 -19.63 -4.66
N ILE A 117 -6.60 -19.97 -5.86
CA ILE A 117 -5.80 -20.68 -6.88
C ILE A 117 -4.63 -19.82 -7.39
N GLY A 118 -4.72 -18.49 -7.31
CA GLY A 118 -3.65 -17.57 -7.69
C GLY A 118 -2.72 -17.17 -6.55
N HIS A 119 -2.80 -17.83 -5.40
CA HIS A 119 -1.97 -17.51 -4.23
C HIS A 119 -0.47 -17.48 -4.56
N TYR A 120 0.02 -18.42 -5.33
CA TYR A 120 1.44 -18.52 -5.69
C TYR A 120 1.93 -17.38 -6.58
N ILE A 121 1.04 -16.67 -7.28
CA ILE A 121 1.39 -15.53 -8.15
C ILE A 121 1.20 -14.18 -7.48
N MET A 122 0.59 -14.15 -6.29
CA MET A 122 0.38 -12.90 -5.54
C MET A 122 1.69 -12.46 -4.86
N ARG A 123 2.60 -11.97 -5.68
CA ARG A 123 3.93 -11.51 -5.29
C ARG A 123 4.09 -10.05 -5.70
N GLY A 124 4.89 -9.36 -4.93
CA GLY A 124 5.29 -7.99 -5.20
C GLY A 124 6.69 -7.73 -4.69
N SER A 125 7.02 -6.48 -4.59
CA SER A 125 8.29 -6.03 -4.03
C SER A 125 8.13 -4.74 -3.25
N VAL A 126 9.10 -4.48 -2.40
CA VAL A 126 9.24 -3.20 -1.71
C VAL A 126 10.60 -2.63 -2.09
N THR A 127 10.61 -1.49 -2.76
CA THR A 127 11.84 -0.77 -3.09
C THR A 127 12.03 0.37 -2.10
N VAL A 128 13.11 0.29 -1.34
CA VAL A 128 13.56 1.36 -0.45
C VAL A 128 14.62 2.15 -1.20
N GLN A 129 14.37 3.43 -1.38
CA GLN A 129 15.23 4.32 -2.16
C GLN A 129 15.55 5.58 -1.36
N SER A 130 16.45 6.41 -1.91
CA SER A 130 16.77 7.70 -1.27
C SER A 130 15.52 8.58 -1.15
N GLN A 131 15.52 9.52 -0.23
CA GLN A 131 14.42 10.48 -0.09
C GLN A 131 14.24 11.29 -1.39
N GLU A 132 15.35 11.69 -2.04
CA GLU A 132 15.31 12.42 -3.30
C GLU A 132 14.64 11.62 -4.42
N ASP A 133 15.01 10.35 -4.57
CA ASP A 133 14.44 9.47 -5.61
C ASP A 133 12.96 9.18 -5.32
N TYR A 134 12.60 8.99 -4.05
CA TYR A 134 11.21 8.82 -3.64
C TYR A 134 10.38 10.07 -3.96
N ASP A 135 10.86 11.25 -3.61
CA ASP A 135 10.17 12.51 -3.85
C ASP A 135 9.96 12.76 -5.34
N ALA A 136 10.97 12.47 -6.16
CA ALA A 136 10.88 12.57 -7.61
C ALA A 136 9.86 11.57 -8.19
N TRP A 137 9.85 10.35 -7.67
CA TRP A 137 8.92 9.32 -8.12
C TRP A 137 7.47 9.66 -7.77
N ILE A 138 7.20 10.03 -6.50
CA ILE A 138 5.83 10.32 -6.06
C ILE A 138 5.25 11.56 -6.76
N ALA A 139 6.08 12.56 -6.99
CA ALA A 139 5.69 13.78 -7.71
C ALA A 139 5.32 13.54 -9.18
N ALA A 140 5.81 12.46 -9.77
CA ALA A 140 5.52 12.06 -11.14
C ALA A 140 4.25 11.21 -11.28
N GLN A 141 3.65 10.76 -10.16
CA GLN A 141 2.45 9.94 -10.18
C GLN A 141 1.18 10.78 -10.33
N PRO A 142 0.15 10.27 -11.01
CA PRO A 142 -1.14 10.95 -11.05
C PRO A 142 -1.79 10.91 -9.66
N THR A 143 -2.41 12.01 -9.27
CA THR A 143 -3.20 12.10 -8.04
C THR A 143 -4.62 11.57 -8.26
N PHE A 144 -5.34 11.31 -7.15
CA PHE A 144 -6.71 10.81 -7.19
C PHE A 144 -7.66 11.80 -7.87
N ALA A 145 -7.48 13.09 -7.65
CA ALA A 145 -8.29 14.14 -8.27
C ALA A 145 -7.64 14.70 -9.54
#